data_26ea3c03c7b4a5eef3439d9d7681b69e
#
_entry.id   26ea3c03c7b4a5eef3439d9d7681b69e
#
_cell.length_a   1.000
_cell.length_b   1.000
_cell.length_c   1.000
_cell.angle_alpha   90.00
_cell.angle_beta   90.00
_cell.angle_gamma   90.00
#
_symmetry.space_group_name_H-M   'P 1'
#
loop_
_entity.id
_entity.type
_entity.pdbx_description
1 polymer ?
#
loop_
_entity_poly.entity_id
_entity_poly.type
_entity_poly.pdbx_seq_one_letter_code
_entity_poly.pdbx_strand_id
1 'polypeptide(L)' 'MTQVYFHCSTNTNEVLVDRCGAVVDDLAEARDHAARVVRSLTMARTLEDLRGWVLHVNDDLGDELFVVPFAFVLGKPH' A
#
# COMPACT_ATOMS: atom_id res chain seq x y z
N MET A 1 -14.67 -9.92 9.31
CA MET A 1 -13.58 -10.27 8.41
C MET A 1 -13.82 -9.65 7.05
N THR A 2 -12.87 -8.89 6.56
CA THR A 2 -12.97 -8.19 5.29
C THR A 2 -11.74 -8.50 4.47
N GLN A 3 -11.93 -8.88 3.23
CA GLN A 3 -10.82 -9.03 2.31
C GLN A 3 -10.50 -7.69 1.68
N VAL A 4 -9.22 -7.32 1.70
CA VAL A 4 -8.74 -6.07 1.13
C VAL A 4 -7.62 -6.34 0.14
N TYR A 5 -7.41 -5.41 -0.78
CA TYR A 5 -6.40 -5.50 -1.81
C TYR A 5 -5.53 -4.25 -1.75
N PHE A 6 -4.24 -4.43 -1.97
CA PHE A 6 -3.25 -3.36 -1.89
C PHE A 6 -2.68 -3.11 -3.27
N HIS A 7 -3.12 -2.03 -3.90
CA HIS A 7 -2.65 -1.65 -5.23
C HIS A 7 -1.71 -0.46 -5.10
N CYS A 8 -0.61 -0.50 -5.80
CA CYS A 8 0.37 0.60 -5.79
C CYS A 8 0.31 1.36 -7.11
N SER A 9 0.39 2.67 -7.04
CA SER A 9 0.47 3.50 -8.23
C SER A 9 1.59 4.53 -8.11
N THR A 10 2.11 4.96 -9.24
CA THR A 10 3.19 5.93 -9.31
C THR A 10 2.73 7.19 -10.04
N ASN A 11 3.57 8.23 -10.00
CA ASN A 11 3.32 9.47 -10.74
C ASN A 11 3.31 9.26 -12.26
N THR A 12 3.91 8.18 -12.74
CA THR A 12 4.05 7.89 -14.16
C THR A 12 2.98 6.94 -14.67
N ASN A 13 1.90 6.78 -13.93
CA ASN A 13 0.76 5.92 -14.27
C ASN A 13 1.08 4.42 -14.28
N GLU A 14 2.17 4.01 -13.66
CA GLU A 14 2.40 2.60 -13.43
C GLU A 14 1.55 2.13 -12.27
N VAL A 15 0.96 0.96 -12.41
CA VAL A 15 0.10 0.38 -11.37
C VAL A 15 0.53 -1.06 -11.13
N LEU A 16 0.77 -1.38 -9.87
CA LEU A 16 0.97 -2.75 -9.43
C LEU A 16 -0.31 -3.23 -8.76
N VAL A 17 -0.95 -4.21 -9.34
CA VAL A 17 -2.24 -4.71 -8.85
C VAL A 17 -2.01 -5.91 -7.96
N ASP A 18 -2.54 -5.85 -6.74
CA ASP A 18 -2.54 -6.99 -5.83
C ASP A 18 -3.72 -7.88 -6.18
N ARG A 19 -3.44 -9.14 -6.49
CA ARG A 19 -4.46 -10.12 -6.85
C ARG A 19 -4.77 -11.09 -5.73
N CYS A 20 -3.94 -11.11 -4.70
CA CYS A 20 -4.10 -12.04 -3.59
C CYS A 20 -4.89 -11.45 -2.44
N GLY A 21 -4.65 -10.19 -2.14
CA GLY A 21 -5.32 -9.53 -1.04
C GLY A 21 -4.91 -10.05 0.32
N ALA A 22 -5.61 -9.58 1.33
CA ALA A 22 -5.43 -10.05 2.69
C ALA A 22 -6.76 -9.95 3.42
N VAL A 23 -6.97 -10.80 4.40
CA VAL A 23 -8.17 -10.74 5.23
C VAL A 23 -7.80 -10.01 6.52
N VAL A 24 -8.56 -8.96 6.82
CA VAL A 24 -8.32 -8.14 8.01
C VAL A 24 -9.62 -8.00 8.79
N ASP A 25 -9.51 -7.77 10.09
CA ASP A 25 -10.68 -7.62 10.95
C ASP A 25 -11.13 -6.17 11.05
N ASP A 26 -10.21 -5.21 10.92
CA ASP A 26 -10.55 -3.80 11.01
C ASP A 26 -9.56 -2.95 10.21
N LEU A 27 -9.79 -1.65 10.19
CA LEU A 27 -8.95 -0.72 9.44
C LEU A 27 -7.54 -0.59 10.05
N ALA A 28 -7.40 -0.73 11.35
CA ALA A 28 -6.09 -0.67 11.99
C ALA A 28 -5.22 -1.83 11.52
N GLU A 29 -5.78 -3.02 11.43
CA GLU A 29 -5.08 -4.19 10.89
C GLU A 29 -4.73 -3.99 9.42
N ALA A 30 -5.65 -3.41 8.64
CA ALA A 30 -5.39 -3.11 7.24
C ALA A 30 -4.23 -2.13 7.08
N ARG A 31 -4.13 -1.12 7.95
CA ARG A 31 -3.03 -0.16 7.93
C ARG A 31 -1.70 -0.81 8.29
N ASP A 32 -1.69 -1.68 9.30
CA ASP A 32 -0.48 -2.43 9.66
C ASP A 32 0.00 -3.29 8.50
N HIS A 33 -0.93 -3.95 7.84
CA HIS A 33 -0.61 -4.78 6.68
C HIS A 33 -0.08 -3.92 5.53
N ALA A 34 -0.70 -2.77 5.29
CA ALA A 34 -0.25 -1.83 4.27
C ALA A 34 1.19 -1.37 4.52
N ALA A 35 1.53 -1.06 5.77
CA ALA A 35 2.90 -0.67 6.11
C ALA A 35 3.90 -1.80 5.82
N ARG A 36 3.51 -3.04 6.08
CA ARG A 36 4.36 -4.20 5.77
C ARG A 36 4.56 -4.37 4.27
N VAL A 37 3.51 -4.15 3.49
CA VAL A 37 3.61 -4.21 2.01
C VAL A 37 4.58 -3.16 1.51
N VAL A 38 4.45 -1.92 2.00
CA VAL A 38 5.37 -0.85 1.62
C VAL A 38 6.81 -1.20 1.97
N ARG A 39 7.05 -1.69 3.18
CA ARG A 39 8.40 -2.06 3.60
C ARG A 39 8.98 -3.20 2.78
N SER A 40 8.17 -4.19 2.42
CA SER A 40 8.61 -5.27 1.56
C SER A 40 9.06 -4.77 0.19
N LEU A 41 8.32 -3.83 -0.37
CA LEU A 41 8.68 -3.25 -1.66
C LEU A 41 9.96 -2.42 -1.58
N THR A 42 10.20 -1.76 -0.45
CA THR A 42 11.41 -0.97 -0.27
C THR A 42 12.67 -1.81 -0.18
N MET A 43 12.56 -3.05 0.24
CA MET A 43 13.72 -3.94 0.25
C MET A 43 14.20 -4.31 -1.15
N ALA A 44 13.34 -4.19 -2.14
CA ALA A 44 13.66 -4.54 -3.52
C ALA A 44 13.99 -3.31 -4.39
N ARG A 45 13.77 -2.10 -3.88
CA ARG A 45 13.94 -0.86 -4.66
C ARG A 45 14.54 0.22 -3.79
N THR A 46 15.08 1.26 -4.44
CA THR A 46 15.62 2.40 -3.69
C THR A 46 14.51 3.28 -3.15
N LEU A 47 14.78 3.96 -2.04
CA LEU A 47 13.82 4.88 -1.43
C LEU A 47 13.38 6.00 -2.37
N GLU A 48 14.30 6.49 -3.20
CA GLU A 48 13.99 7.56 -4.13
C GLU A 48 12.95 7.13 -5.16
N ASP A 49 13.04 5.90 -5.64
CA ASP A 49 12.11 5.36 -6.61
C ASP A 49 10.70 5.25 -6.04
N LEU A 50 10.59 5.07 -4.73
CA LEU A 50 9.31 4.78 -4.09
C LEU A 50 8.62 5.99 -3.49
N ARG A 51 9.29 7.13 -3.39
CA ARG A 51 8.73 8.31 -2.74
C ARG A 51 7.46 8.85 -3.40
N GLY A 52 7.35 8.69 -4.72
CA GLY A 52 6.16 9.13 -5.44
C GLY A 52 5.06 8.10 -5.52
N TRP A 53 5.22 6.96 -4.87
CA TRP A 53 4.25 5.88 -4.93
C TRP A 53 3.18 6.06 -3.86
N VAL A 54 1.99 5.59 -4.19
CA VAL A 54 0.83 5.60 -3.29
C VAL A 54 0.24 4.21 -3.26
N LEU A 55 -0.06 3.73 -2.05
CA LEU A 55 -0.74 2.47 -1.86
C LEU A 55 -2.23 2.74 -1.70
N HIS A 56 -3.04 2.09 -2.53
CA HIS A 56 -4.49 2.16 -2.45
C HIS A 56 -5.00 0.87 -1.82
N VAL A 57 -5.78 1.00 -0.77
CA VAL A 57 -6.39 -0.15 -0.10
C VAL A 57 -7.86 -0.20 -0.47
N ASN A 58 -8.26 -1.26 -1.16
CA ASN A 58 -9.61 -1.43 -1.65
C ASN A 58 -10.23 -2.67 -1.02
N ASP A 59 -11.56 -2.67 -0.90
CA ASP A 59 -12.28 -3.85 -0.45
C ASP A 59 -12.51 -4.83 -1.61
N ASP A 60 -13.21 -5.93 -1.33
CA ASP A 60 -13.49 -6.96 -2.33
C ASP A 60 -14.53 -6.52 -3.37
N LEU A 61 -15.19 -5.42 -3.15
CA LEU A 61 -16.12 -4.82 -4.10
C LEU A 61 -15.45 -3.79 -5.01
N GLY A 62 -14.17 -3.50 -4.76
CA GLY A 62 -13.42 -2.53 -5.53
C GLY A 62 -13.50 -1.11 -5.00
N ASP A 63 -14.18 -0.90 -3.89
CA ASP A 63 -14.26 0.43 -3.29
C ASP A 63 -12.99 0.75 -2.51
N GLU A 64 -12.46 1.94 -2.73
CA GLU A 64 -11.26 2.39 -2.04
C GLU A 64 -11.59 2.75 -0.60
N LEU A 65 -10.92 2.10 0.34
CA LEU A 65 -11.11 2.34 1.76
C LEU A 65 -10.25 3.50 2.26
N PHE A 66 -8.97 3.50 1.85
CA PHE A 66 -8.05 4.57 2.18
C PHE A 66 -6.82 4.46 1.28
N VAL A 67 -5.99 5.50 1.29
CA VAL A 67 -4.72 5.51 0.58
C VAL A 67 -3.59 5.79 1.57
N VAL A 68 -2.42 5.19 1.30
CA VAL A 68 -1.24 5.39 2.11
C VAL A 68 -0.10 5.81 1.17
N PRO A 69 0.29 7.09 1.18
CA PRO A 69 1.49 7.49 0.45
C PRO A 69 2.70 6.78 1.03
N PHE A 70 3.56 6.26 0.18
CA PHE A 70 4.76 5.56 0.63
C PHE A 70 5.63 6.46 1.51
N ALA A 71 5.65 7.76 1.23
CA ALA A 71 6.40 8.71 2.02
C ALA A 71 6.00 8.72 3.50
N PHE A 72 4.76 8.40 3.82
CA PHE A 72 4.31 8.33 5.22
C PHE A 72 4.95 7.17 5.97
N VAL A 73 5.19 6.06 5.29
CA VAL A 73 5.79 4.88 5.91
C VAL A 73 7.31 5.00 5.94
N LEU A 74 7.89 5.52 4.86
CA LEU A 74 9.34 5.56 4.65
C LEU A 74 9.98 6.84 5.16
N GLY A 75 9.21 7.90 5.19
CA GLY A 75 9.73 9.20 4.99
C GLY A 75 9.89 10.08 6.18
N LYS A 76 10.06 9.57 7.36
CA LYS A 76 10.50 10.49 8.40
C LYS A 76 12.02 10.51 8.40
N PRO A 77 12.63 11.52 7.79
CA PRO A 77 14.06 11.68 7.94
C PRO A 77 14.34 12.01 9.39
N HIS A 78 15.28 11.35 9.91
CA HIS A 78 15.80 11.67 11.23
C HIS A 78 16.99 12.58 11.10
#